data_b43e9460225a408b2b96f0e2240565c4
#
_entry.id   b43e9460225a408b2b96f0e2240565c4
#
_cell.length_a   1.000
_cell.length_b   1.000
_cell.length_c   1.000
_cell.angle_alpha   90.00
_cell.angle_beta   90.00
_cell.angle_gamma   90.00
#
_symmetry.space_group_name_H-M   'P 1'
#
loop_
_entity.id
_entity.type
_entity.pdbx_description
1 polymer ?
#
loop_
_entity_poly.entity_id
_entity_poly.type
_entity_poly.pdbx_seq_one_letter_code
_entity_poly.pdbx_strand_id
1 'polypeptide(L)'
;IMKKEYKFLFIFFLIFKISFSQEYSKIVDTKIGSTGEGLACGYNFIGATYPFGMVQFTPTFFSAHKGFVITQLNGAGCSNLGDFPILPISGIIEKSPNDMNSYKKFEEIKTTQAGYLSLKMNEKIDVDLTVTKRSGVGKFNFKSSNYGTLIIGTGINSSPSEKIKDAYVEVTSPYSCEGFTRGGDFCGTETDYKVYFAAEFDRPSEFNGTWKGNKLSTKKSSVGKNSGVYFTFNTDDIGKVNYRIAISYVSIENAKENLKAENKSVNFDEYKKQTSQV
;
A
#
# COMPACT_ATOMS: atom_id res chain seq x y z
N ILE A 1 16.43 -10.78 -63.06
CA ILE A 1 14.98 -10.56 -62.84
C ILE A 1 14.57 -10.93 -61.40
N MET A 2 15.24 -11.86 -60.71
CA MET A 2 14.91 -12.29 -59.36
C MET A 2 15.27 -11.33 -58.22
N LYS A 3 16.10 -10.30 -58.41
CA LYS A 3 16.53 -9.37 -57.32
C LYS A 3 15.52 -8.28 -56.96
N LYS A 4 14.48 -8.07 -57.73
CA LYS A 4 13.49 -7.00 -57.48
C LYS A 4 12.34 -7.45 -56.56
N GLU A 5 12.01 -8.71 -56.57
CA GLU A 5 10.91 -9.31 -55.81
C GLU A 5 11.20 -9.40 -54.31
N TYR A 6 12.45 -9.68 -53.91
CA TYR A 6 12.85 -9.79 -52.51
C TYR A 6 12.86 -8.44 -51.77
N LYS A 7 13.05 -7.32 -52.47
CA LYS A 7 12.96 -6.00 -51.85
C LYS A 7 11.53 -5.64 -51.45
N PHE A 8 10.55 -6.09 -52.25
CA PHE A 8 9.12 -5.85 -51.93
C PHE A 8 8.65 -6.72 -50.77
N LEU A 9 9.12 -7.96 -50.70
CA LEU A 9 8.81 -8.87 -49.60
C LEU A 9 9.41 -8.39 -48.28
N PHE A 10 10.61 -7.81 -48.31
CA PHE A 10 11.27 -7.24 -47.10
C PHE A 10 10.59 -5.97 -46.59
N ILE A 11 10.08 -5.12 -47.46
CA ILE A 11 9.30 -3.93 -47.12
C ILE A 11 7.94 -4.33 -46.54
N PHE A 12 7.31 -5.37 -47.08
CA PHE A 12 6.04 -5.90 -46.54
C PHE A 12 6.22 -6.48 -45.13
N PHE A 13 7.34 -7.15 -44.84
CA PHE A 13 7.67 -7.64 -43.49
C PHE A 13 8.02 -6.52 -42.51
N LEU A 14 8.57 -5.40 -42.95
CA LEU A 14 8.85 -4.22 -42.11
C LEU A 14 7.58 -3.45 -41.74
N ILE A 15 6.58 -3.41 -42.61
CA ILE A 15 5.30 -2.75 -42.36
C ILE A 15 4.45 -3.53 -41.35
N PHE A 16 4.57 -4.85 -41.29
CA PHE A 16 3.86 -5.70 -40.33
C PHE A 16 4.38 -5.61 -38.90
N LYS A 17 5.51 -4.93 -38.64
CA LYS A 17 6.07 -4.72 -37.31
C LYS A 17 5.59 -3.44 -36.63
N ILE A 18 4.73 -2.62 -37.26
CA ILE A 18 4.03 -1.52 -36.59
C ILE A 18 2.69 -2.08 -36.10
N SER A 19 2.74 -3.08 -35.25
CA SER A 19 1.61 -3.39 -34.38
C SER A 19 1.51 -2.26 -33.37
N PHE A 20 0.56 -1.37 -33.54
CA PHE A 20 0.13 -0.52 -32.45
C PHE A 20 -0.34 -1.44 -31.35
N SER A 21 0.47 -1.62 -30.33
CA SER A 21 0.04 -2.28 -29.10
C SER A 21 -1.07 -1.41 -28.52
N GLN A 22 -2.30 -1.89 -28.65
CA GLN A 22 -3.43 -1.22 -28.03
C GLN A 22 -3.24 -1.39 -26.51
N GLU A 23 -3.16 -0.28 -25.77
CA GLU A 23 -2.99 -0.31 -24.32
C GLU A 23 -4.31 -0.76 -23.64
N TYR A 24 -4.61 -2.05 -23.72
CA TYR A 24 -5.83 -2.64 -23.17
C TYR A 24 -6.00 -2.38 -21.68
N SER A 25 -4.91 -2.20 -20.95
CA SER A 25 -4.93 -1.87 -19.52
C SER A 25 -5.68 -0.56 -19.21
N LYS A 26 -5.78 0.37 -20.17
CA LYS A 26 -6.50 1.63 -20.00
C LYS A 26 -8.02 1.51 -20.16
N ILE A 27 -8.50 0.44 -20.77
CA ILE A 27 -9.95 0.22 -20.98
C ILE A 27 -10.55 -0.74 -19.96
N VAL A 28 -9.75 -1.35 -19.11
CA VAL A 28 -10.23 -2.22 -18.04
C VAL A 28 -10.77 -1.38 -16.89
N ASP A 29 -12.02 -1.59 -16.53
CA ASP A 29 -12.57 -1.03 -15.29
C ASP A 29 -12.09 -1.84 -14.08
N THR A 30 -11.10 -1.31 -13.38
CA THR A 30 -10.51 -1.96 -12.20
C THR A 30 -11.43 -1.96 -10.97
N LYS A 31 -12.62 -1.39 -11.05
CA LYS A 31 -13.67 -1.46 -10.01
C LYS A 31 -14.55 -2.69 -10.11
N ILE A 32 -14.47 -3.44 -11.20
CA ILE A 32 -15.27 -4.67 -11.38
C ILE A 32 -14.97 -5.66 -10.24
N GLY A 33 -16.03 -6.12 -9.56
CA GLY A 33 -15.93 -7.04 -8.43
C GLY A 33 -15.46 -6.44 -7.11
N SER A 34 -15.26 -5.10 -7.03
CA SER A 34 -14.82 -4.41 -5.80
C SER A 34 -15.95 -3.72 -5.05
N THR A 35 -17.17 -3.71 -5.60
CA THR A 35 -18.36 -3.09 -5.01
C THR A 35 -19.48 -4.12 -4.85
N GLY A 36 -20.43 -3.82 -3.97
CA GLY A 36 -21.54 -4.71 -3.64
C GLY A 36 -21.39 -5.35 -2.27
N GLU A 37 -22.33 -6.22 -1.93
CA GLU A 37 -22.36 -6.92 -0.65
C GLU A 37 -22.52 -8.43 -0.85
N GLY A 38 -22.01 -9.20 0.11
CA GLY A 38 -22.12 -10.64 0.12
C GLY A 38 -21.31 -11.34 -0.99
N LEU A 39 -21.71 -12.58 -1.29
CA LEU A 39 -20.98 -13.45 -2.23
C LEU A 39 -20.99 -12.95 -3.69
N ALA A 40 -21.87 -12.02 -4.04
CA ALA A 40 -22.01 -11.50 -5.40
C ALA A 40 -21.00 -10.38 -5.73
N CYS A 41 -20.24 -9.88 -4.76
CA CYS A 41 -19.35 -8.72 -4.98
C CYS A 41 -17.98 -9.06 -5.59
N GLY A 42 -17.65 -10.34 -5.82
CA GLY A 42 -16.39 -10.77 -6.41
C GLY A 42 -15.16 -10.69 -5.49
N TYR A 43 -15.25 -9.98 -4.37
CA TYR A 43 -14.16 -9.82 -3.38
C TYR A 43 -12.82 -9.34 -3.98
N ASN A 44 -12.88 -8.43 -4.95
CA ASN A 44 -11.72 -7.78 -5.54
C ASN A 44 -11.44 -6.44 -4.87
N PHE A 45 -10.18 -6.04 -4.85
CA PHE A 45 -9.73 -4.77 -4.28
C PHE A 45 -9.34 -3.79 -5.37
N ILE A 46 -9.69 -2.51 -5.18
CA ILE A 46 -9.47 -1.43 -6.15
C ILE A 46 -8.04 -0.90 -6.16
N GLY A 47 -7.18 -1.39 -5.27
CA GLY A 47 -5.83 -0.88 -5.04
C GLY A 47 -4.85 -1.15 -6.16
N ALA A 48 -3.68 -0.54 -6.03
CA ALA A 48 -2.58 -0.73 -6.94
C ALA A 48 -2.01 -2.15 -6.81
N THR A 49 -1.83 -2.83 -7.93
CA THR A 49 -1.29 -4.20 -8.02
C THR A 49 -0.29 -4.29 -9.16
N TYR A 50 0.84 -4.95 -8.93
CA TYR A 50 1.81 -5.31 -9.97
C TYR A 50 1.54 -6.75 -10.43
N PRO A 51 1.61 -7.08 -11.74
CA PRO A 51 1.39 -8.44 -12.21
C PRO A 51 2.31 -9.44 -11.50
N PHE A 52 1.70 -10.47 -10.88
CA PHE A 52 2.41 -11.49 -10.09
C PHE A 52 3.30 -10.93 -8.95
N GLY A 53 3.02 -9.72 -8.49
CA GLY A 53 3.70 -9.12 -7.34
C GLY A 53 3.18 -9.65 -6.01
N MET A 54 3.97 -9.44 -4.96
CA MET A 54 3.62 -9.83 -3.59
C MET A 54 2.71 -8.80 -2.90
N VAL A 55 2.55 -7.62 -3.49
CA VAL A 55 1.96 -6.44 -2.87
C VAL A 55 0.68 -6.03 -3.58
N GLN A 56 -0.34 -5.74 -2.78
CA GLN A 56 -1.57 -5.06 -3.19
C GLN A 56 -1.79 -3.86 -2.28
N PHE A 57 -1.44 -2.67 -2.73
CA PHE A 57 -1.62 -1.47 -1.93
C PHE A 57 -3.02 -0.91 -2.13
N THR A 58 -3.91 -1.20 -1.18
CA THR A 58 -5.35 -1.00 -1.33
C THR A 58 -6.01 -0.53 -0.03
N PRO A 59 -7.11 0.22 -0.10
CA PRO A 59 -7.98 0.39 1.06
C PRO A 59 -8.62 -0.94 1.46
N THR A 60 -8.95 -1.07 2.73
CA THR A 60 -9.57 -2.27 3.25
C THR A 60 -11.01 -2.41 2.77
N PHE A 61 -11.41 -3.61 2.38
CA PHE A 61 -12.75 -3.87 1.84
C PHE A 61 -13.73 -4.42 2.89
N PHE A 62 -13.29 -5.40 3.68
CA PHE A 62 -14.18 -6.15 4.57
C PHE A 62 -14.44 -5.48 5.93
N SER A 63 -13.65 -4.51 6.32
CA SER A 63 -13.83 -3.82 7.59
C SER A 63 -13.84 -2.31 7.42
N ALA A 64 -14.54 -1.65 8.33
CA ALA A 64 -14.47 -0.20 8.38
C ALA A 64 -13.01 0.20 8.66
N HIS A 65 -12.46 0.97 7.80
CA HIS A 65 -11.22 1.71 7.79
C HIS A 65 -10.19 1.48 8.87
N LYS A 66 -9.35 0.53 8.62
CA LYS A 66 -8.02 0.44 9.22
C LYS A 66 -6.94 1.01 8.31
N GLY A 67 -7.32 1.88 7.38
CA GLY A 67 -6.42 2.54 6.42
C GLY A 67 -6.17 1.74 5.14
N PHE A 68 -4.98 1.90 4.58
CA PHE A 68 -4.52 1.22 3.38
C PHE A 68 -3.57 0.10 3.76
N VAL A 69 -3.76 -1.08 3.21
CA VAL A 69 -2.98 -2.27 3.53
C VAL A 69 -2.11 -2.68 2.37
N ILE A 70 -1.03 -3.42 2.67
CA ILE A 70 -0.04 -3.81 1.68
C ILE A 70 -0.20 -5.27 1.22
N THR A 71 -0.94 -6.07 1.97
CA THR A 71 -1.21 -7.48 1.65
C THR A 71 -2.71 -7.73 1.57
N GLN A 72 -3.16 -8.34 0.49
CA GLN A 72 -4.55 -8.79 0.29
C GLN A 72 -4.60 -9.94 -0.72
N LEU A 73 -5.67 -10.72 -0.70
CA LEU A 73 -5.94 -11.72 -1.72
C LEU A 73 -7.29 -11.43 -2.39
N ASN A 74 -7.28 -11.23 -3.70
CA ASN A 74 -8.48 -11.04 -4.49
C ASN A 74 -9.29 -12.34 -4.63
N GLY A 75 -10.61 -12.22 -4.65
CA GLY A 75 -11.51 -13.34 -4.91
C GLY A 75 -11.61 -14.37 -3.78
N ALA A 76 -11.03 -14.11 -2.63
CA ALA A 76 -10.94 -15.07 -1.52
C ALA A 76 -12.21 -15.08 -0.71
N GLY A 77 -13.32 -15.21 -0.98
CA GLY A 77 -14.61 -15.26 -0.24
C GLY A 77 -14.60 -15.07 1.29
N CYS A 78 -13.43 -15.09 1.88
CA CYS A 78 -13.14 -14.76 3.28
C CYS A 78 -12.11 -13.65 3.35
N SER A 79 -12.24 -12.75 4.30
CA SER A 79 -11.19 -11.76 4.53
C SER A 79 -9.94 -12.40 5.12
N ASN A 80 -8.80 -12.09 4.54
CA ASN A 80 -7.50 -12.59 4.96
C ASN A 80 -6.42 -11.56 4.68
N LEU A 81 -5.25 -11.70 5.34
CA LEU A 81 -4.16 -10.74 5.28
C LEU A 81 -4.62 -9.32 5.70
N GLY A 82 -4.14 -8.29 5.05
CA GLY A 82 -4.46 -6.90 5.41
C GLY A 82 -3.46 -6.35 6.41
N ASP A 83 -2.19 -6.73 6.24
CA ASP A 83 -1.11 -6.37 7.13
C ASP A 83 -0.66 -4.92 6.92
N PHE A 84 -0.06 -4.39 7.97
CA PHE A 84 0.53 -3.06 8.04
C PHE A 84 -0.39 -1.95 7.56
N PRO A 85 -1.64 -1.86 8.10
CA PRO A 85 -2.53 -0.78 7.72
C PRO A 85 -1.88 0.57 8.02
N ILE A 86 -1.80 1.43 6.99
CA ILE A 86 -1.34 2.81 7.13
C ILE A 86 -2.55 3.75 7.04
N LEU A 87 -2.67 4.64 8.01
CA LEU A 87 -3.77 5.60 8.10
C LEU A 87 -3.22 7.03 8.19
N PRO A 88 -3.49 7.89 7.20
CA PRO A 88 -3.19 9.31 7.29
C PRO A 88 -4.27 10.03 8.09
N ILE A 89 -3.85 10.92 8.98
CA ILE A 89 -4.71 11.88 9.67
C ILE A 89 -4.17 13.30 9.54
N SER A 90 -5.06 14.29 9.44
CA SER A 90 -4.69 15.71 9.47
C SER A 90 -4.44 16.12 10.92
N GLY A 91 -3.29 16.77 11.17
CA GLY A 91 -2.88 17.21 12.49
C GLY A 91 -1.98 16.22 13.24
N ILE A 92 -1.73 16.51 14.50
CA ILE A 92 -0.94 15.71 15.43
C ILE A 92 -1.82 14.62 16.03
N ILE A 93 -1.26 13.44 16.27
CA ILE A 93 -1.96 12.37 16.97
C ILE A 93 -2.03 12.69 18.46
N GLU A 94 -3.25 12.77 19.01
CA GLU A 94 -3.48 13.07 20.42
C GLU A 94 -3.90 11.84 21.24
N LYS A 95 -4.46 10.84 20.58
CA LYS A 95 -5.00 9.63 21.19
C LYS A 95 -4.50 8.40 20.48
N SER A 96 -4.41 7.29 21.20
CA SER A 96 -4.06 6.00 20.62
C SER A 96 -5.08 5.60 19.55
N PRO A 97 -4.61 5.13 18.37
CA PRO A 97 -5.46 4.63 17.30
C PRO A 97 -5.87 3.16 17.52
N ASN A 98 -6.03 2.73 18.74
CA ASN A 98 -6.34 1.32 19.08
C ASN A 98 -7.55 0.79 18.33
N ASP A 99 -8.55 1.63 18.12
CA ASP A 99 -9.67 1.37 17.25
C ASP A 99 -9.64 2.29 16.03
N MET A 100 -8.99 1.83 14.98
CA MET A 100 -8.94 2.55 13.71
C MET A 100 -10.27 2.53 12.95
N ASN A 101 -11.29 1.81 13.44
CA ASN A 101 -12.64 1.84 12.87
C ASN A 101 -13.35 3.17 13.08
N SER A 102 -12.88 3.98 14.04
CA SER A 102 -13.42 5.34 14.28
C SER A 102 -13.11 6.32 13.15
N TYR A 103 -12.16 6.01 12.28
CA TYR A 103 -11.80 6.86 11.15
C TYR A 103 -12.71 6.59 9.95
N LYS A 104 -13.14 7.65 9.30
CA LYS A 104 -14.07 7.57 8.16
C LYS A 104 -13.45 6.92 6.93
N LYS A 105 -14.29 6.28 6.15
CA LYS A 105 -14.00 5.83 4.79
C LYS A 105 -13.58 7.00 3.91
N PHE A 106 -12.73 6.67 2.90
CA PHE A 106 -12.49 7.61 1.83
C PHE A 106 -13.83 8.05 1.21
N GLU A 107 -13.89 9.31 0.82
CA GLU A 107 -15.11 9.91 0.29
C GLU A 107 -15.28 9.62 -1.20
N GLU A 108 -14.18 9.62 -1.94
CA GLU A 108 -14.21 9.55 -3.40
C GLU A 108 -12.99 8.82 -3.97
N ILE A 109 -13.25 7.91 -4.89
CA ILE A 109 -12.22 7.33 -5.77
C ILE A 109 -12.08 8.26 -6.97
N LYS A 110 -10.94 8.93 -7.09
CA LYS A 110 -10.63 9.82 -8.21
C LYS A 110 -10.24 9.03 -9.46
N THR A 111 -9.35 8.08 -9.30
CA THR A 111 -8.83 7.28 -10.42
C THR A 111 -8.44 5.89 -9.94
N THR A 112 -8.83 4.87 -10.70
CA THR A 112 -8.29 3.53 -10.57
C THR A 112 -7.80 3.04 -11.93
N GLN A 113 -6.63 2.42 -11.97
CA GLN A 113 -6.09 1.76 -13.15
C GLN A 113 -5.08 0.70 -12.73
N ALA A 114 -4.66 -0.15 -13.63
CA ALA A 114 -3.63 -1.14 -13.34
C ALA A 114 -2.40 -0.46 -12.68
N GLY A 115 -2.02 -0.94 -11.50
CA GLY A 115 -0.87 -0.43 -10.75
C GLY A 115 -1.03 0.95 -10.09
N TYR A 116 -2.21 1.56 -10.12
CA TYR A 116 -2.40 2.90 -9.53
C TYR A 116 -3.81 3.11 -8.98
N LEU A 117 -3.87 3.75 -7.82
CA LEU A 117 -5.10 4.22 -7.19
C LEU A 117 -4.91 5.66 -6.73
N SER A 118 -5.89 6.52 -7.01
CA SER A 118 -6.01 7.86 -6.42
C SER A 118 -7.37 8.06 -5.80
N LEU A 119 -7.40 8.58 -4.59
CA LEU A 119 -8.64 8.84 -3.88
C LEU A 119 -8.55 10.07 -2.98
N LYS A 120 -9.71 10.60 -2.62
CA LYS A 120 -9.91 11.61 -1.61
C LYS A 120 -10.41 10.94 -0.33
N MET A 121 -9.62 11.00 0.73
CA MET A 121 -10.05 10.48 2.03
C MET A 121 -11.05 11.38 2.71
N ASN A 122 -10.82 12.68 2.65
CA ASN A 122 -11.69 13.75 3.18
C ASN A 122 -11.23 15.09 2.57
N GLU A 123 -11.85 16.19 2.98
CA GLU A 123 -11.52 17.51 2.45
C GLU A 123 -10.04 17.90 2.62
N LYS A 124 -9.35 17.33 3.58
CA LYS A 124 -7.97 17.67 3.94
C LYS A 124 -6.90 16.71 3.42
N ILE A 125 -7.28 15.51 2.95
CA ILE A 125 -6.30 14.46 2.59
C ILE A 125 -6.65 13.79 1.26
N ASP A 126 -5.72 13.91 0.31
CA ASP A 126 -5.71 13.08 -0.90
C ASP A 126 -4.62 12.00 -0.78
N VAL A 127 -4.87 10.84 -1.36
CA VAL A 127 -3.97 9.69 -1.34
C VAL A 127 -3.78 9.15 -2.75
N ASP A 128 -2.52 8.96 -3.12
CA ASP A 128 -2.12 8.26 -4.34
C ASP A 128 -1.28 7.04 -3.97
N LEU A 129 -1.59 5.89 -4.55
CA LEU A 129 -0.92 4.62 -4.28
C LEU A 129 -0.43 3.99 -5.58
N THR A 130 0.79 3.44 -5.55
CA THR A 130 1.35 2.60 -6.61
C THR A 130 2.21 1.49 -6.01
N VAL A 131 2.67 0.55 -6.82
CA VAL A 131 3.39 -0.63 -6.35
C VAL A 131 4.53 -1.01 -7.28
N THR A 132 5.47 -1.79 -6.76
CA THR A 132 6.41 -2.61 -7.52
C THR A 132 6.14 -4.09 -7.20
N LYS A 133 7.03 -5.02 -7.54
CA LYS A 133 6.81 -6.45 -7.28
C LYS A 133 6.69 -6.79 -5.78
N ARG A 134 7.48 -6.13 -4.93
CA ARG A 134 7.61 -6.44 -3.49
C ARG A 134 7.45 -5.23 -2.60
N SER A 135 7.12 -4.07 -3.17
CA SER A 135 6.95 -2.84 -2.41
C SER A 135 5.76 -2.00 -2.86
N GLY A 136 5.25 -1.20 -1.94
CA GLY A 136 4.25 -0.18 -2.18
C GLY A 136 4.82 1.21 -2.01
N VAL A 137 4.33 2.16 -2.79
CA VAL A 137 4.67 3.58 -2.68
C VAL A 137 3.38 4.38 -2.55
N GLY A 138 3.28 5.19 -1.51
CA GLY A 138 2.15 6.06 -1.22
C GLY A 138 2.57 7.53 -1.24
N LYS A 139 1.71 8.38 -1.75
CA LYS A 139 1.84 9.85 -1.66
C LYS A 139 0.62 10.37 -0.93
N PHE A 140 0.83 10.95 0.24
CA PHE A 140 -0.20 11.53 1.09
C PHE A 140 -0.12 13.05 1.00
N ASN A 141 -1.19 13.69 0.54
CA ASN A 141 -1.25 15.13 0.39
C ASN A 141 -2.18 15.71 1.46
N PHE A 142 -1.60 16.42 2.42
CA PHE A 142 -2.28 17.11 3.51
C PHE A 142 -2.56 18.55 3.09
N LYS A 143 -3.83 18.88 2.95
CA LYS A 143 -4.29 20.23 2.56
C LYS A 143 -4.64 21.03 3.81
N SER A 144 -4.18 22.27 3.85
CA SER A 144 -4.59 23.21 4.91
C SER A 144 -4.39 22.69 6.35
N SER A 145 -3.29 22.00 6.59
CA SER A 145 -2.91 21.52 7.91
C SER A 145 -1.41 21.69 8.11
N ASN A 146 -1.00 22.25 9.23
CA ASN A 146 0.40 22.46 9.59
C ASN A 146 1.10 21.11 9.91
N TYR A 147 0.32 20.10 10.23
CA TYR A 147 0.82 18.75 10.51
C TYR A 147 -0.01 17.69 9.81
N GLY A 148 0.68 16.65 9.34
CA GLY A 148 0.10 15.42 8.86
C GLY A 148 0.71 14.23 9.58
N THR A 149 -0.12 13.31 10.08
CA THR A 149 0.37 12.11 10.77
C THR A 149 0.05 10.87 9.96
N LEU A 150 1.05 9.99 9.81
CA LEU A 150 0.89 8.65 9.26
C LEU A 150 1.00 7.63 10.41
N ILE A 151 -0.05 6.83 10.58
CA ILE A 151 -0.13 5.80 11.60
C ILE A 151 0.01 4.44 10.92
N ILE A 152 0.93 3.60 11.39
CA ILE A 152 1.13 2.26 10.86
C ILE A 152 0.79 1.24 11.94
N GLY A 153 -0.19 0.39 11.67
CA GLY A 153 -0.53 -0.74 12.52
C GLY A 153 0.37 -1.93 12.23
N THR A 154 0.90 -2.54 13.27
CA THR A 154 1.71 -3.75 13.16
C THR A 154 1.07 -4.90 13.92
N GLY A 155 0.61 -4.66 15.14
CA GLY A 155 -0.15 -5.62 15.92
C GLY A 155 -1.64 -5.64 15.62
N ILE A 156 -2.07 -5.10 14.49
CA ILE A 156 -3.42 -5.16 13.95
C ILE A 156 -3.36 -5.45 12.44
N ASN A 157 -4.42 -6.02 11.92
CA ASN A 157 -4.63 -6.13 10.49
C ASN A 157 -6.05 -5.65 10.13
N SER A 158 -6.35 -5.58 8.85
CA SER A 158 -7.67 -5.17 8.38
C SER A 158 -8.67 -6.32 8.28
N SER A 159 -8.21 -7.55 8.41
CA SER A 159 -9.06 -8.74 8.27
C SER A 159 -9.77 -9.07 9.58
N PRO A 160 -11.11 -9.09 9.64
CA PRO A 160 -11.84 -9.46 10.85
C PRO A 160 -11.79 -10.96 11.14
N SER A 161 -11.51 -11.80 10.16
CA SER A 161 -11.48 -13.26 10.29
C SER A 161 -10.08 -13.83 10.55
N GLU A 162 -9.07 -12.98 10.64
CA GLU A 162 -7.70 -13.38 10.89
C GLU A 162 -7.22 -12.92 12.26
N LYS A 163 -6.41 -13.75 12.92
CA LYS A 163 -5.88 -13.46 14.25
C LYS A 163 -4.43 -13.02 14.16
N ILE A 164 -4.12 -11.89 14.77
CA ILE A 164 -2.73 -11.55 15.07
C ILE A 164 -2.24 -12.44 16.21
N LYS A 165 -1.16 -13.19 15.97
CA LYS A 165 -0.51 -14.06 16.96
C LYS A 165 0.62 -13.34 17.67
N ASP A 166 1.44 -12.58 16.92
CA ASP A 166 2.56 -11.80 17.42
C ASP A 166 2.85 -10.61 16.50
N ALA A 167 3.53 -9.58 17.00
CA ALA A 167 3.98 -8.43 16.23
C ALA A 167 5.14 -7.71 16.90
N TYR A 168 5.96 -7.06 16.10
CA TYR A 168 7.03 -6.19 16.53
C TYR A 168 7.17 -5.02 15.57
N VAL A 169 7.46 -3.85 16.11
CA VAL A 169 7.80 -2.67 15.31
C VAL A 169 8.81 -1.80 16.03
N GLU A 170 9.70 -1.20 15.26
CA GLU A 170 10.71 -0.25 15.74
C GLU A 170 10.80 0.96 14.82
N VAL A 171 10.84 2.15 15.43
CA VAL A 171 11.21 3.40 14.77
C VAL A 171 12.74 3.46 14.73
N THR A 172 13.33 3.23 13.57
CA THR A 172 14.79 3.17 13.38
C THR A 172 15.41 4.54 13.18
N SER A 173 14.63 5.49 12.68
CA SER A 173 15.04 6.90 12.52
C SER A 173 13.82 7.80 12.39
N PRO A 174 13.96 9.16 12.34
CA PRO A 174 12.87 10.05 11.97
C PRO A 174 12.27 9.78 10.58
N TYR A 175 12.97 9.01 9.74
CA TYR A 175 12.58 8.68 8.37
C TYR A 175 12.07 7.26 8.20
N SER A 176 12.18 6.38 9.21
CA SER A 176 12.04 4.94 8.96
C SER A 176 11.55 4.13 10.14
N CYS A 177 10.91 3.03 9.82
CA CYS A 177 10.56 1.97 10.76
C CYS A 177 10.62 0.59 10.08
N GLU A 178 10.70 -0.45 10.92
CA GLU A 178 10.74 -1.83 10.50
C GLU A 178 10.06 -2.73 11.51
N GLY A 179 9.72 -3.94 11.11
CA GLY A 179 9.09 -4.90 12.02
C GLY A 179 8.51 -6.10 11.32
N PHE A 180 7.62 -6.77 12.03
CA PHE A 180 6.88 -7.90 11.51
C PHE A 180 5.50 -8.00 12.15
N THR A 181 4.61 -8.72 11.47
CA THR A 181 3.40 -9.32 12.05
C THR A 181 3.41 -10.83 11.82
N ARG A 182 2.84 -11.57 12.76
CA ARG A 182 2.53 -12.99 12.63
C ARG A 182 1.03 -13.15 12.78
N GLY A 183 0.40 -13.64 11.73
CA GLY A 183 -1.04 -13.83 11.65
C GLY A 183 -1.42 -15.25 11.28
N GLY A 184 -2.69 -15.46 11.04
CA GLY A 184 -3.23 -16.73 10.56
C GLY A 184 -4.61 -17.06 11.12
N ASP A 185 -4.98 -18.31 11.07
CA ASP A 185 -6.27 -18.87 11.51
C ASP A 185 -7.47 -18.18 10.84
N PHE A 186 -7.33 -17.77 9.58
CA PHE A 186 -8.41 -17.16 8.85
C PHE A 186 -9.42 -18.20 8.34
N CYS A 187 -10.69 -17.83 8.31
CA CYS A 187 -11.79 -18.68 7.81
C CYS A 187 -11.88 -20.04 8.50
N GLY A 188 -11.47 -20.15 9.76
CA GLY A 188 -11.50 -21.40 10.51
C GLY A 188 -10.40 -22.40 10.16
N THR A 189 -9.38 -21.98 9.44
CA THR A 189 -8.19 -22.80 9.14
C THR A 189 -7.12 -22.62 10.21
N GLU A 190 -6.26 -23.63 10.38
CA GLU A 190 -5.06 -23.55 11.23
C GLU A 190 -3.87 -23.08 10.39
N THR A 191 -3.90 -21.82 9.95
CA THR A 191 -2.80 -21.22 9.20
C THR A 191 -1.89 -20.42 10.11
N ASP A 192 -0.64 -20.30 9.69
CA ASP A 192 0.37 -19.49 10.37
C ASP A 192 1.31 -18.89 9.32
N TYR A 193 1.47 -17.58 9.36
CA TYR A 193 2.43 -16.90 8.51
C TYR A 193 3.07 -15.74 9.27
N LYS A 194 4.25 -15.36 8.85
CA LYS A 194 4.95 -14.18 9.34
C LYS A 194 5.39 -13.33 8.16
N VAL A 195 5.02 -12.07 8.18
CA VAL A 195 5.45 -11.10 7.19
C VAL A 195 6.24 -9.99 7.88
N TYR A 196 7.36 -9.63 7.27
CA TYR A 196 8.28 -8.59 7.70
C TYR A 196 8.16 -7.39 6.79
N PHE A 197 8.47 -6.21 7.32
CA PHE A 197 8.49 -5.00 6.53
C PHE A 197 9.65 -4.09 6.90
N ALA A 198 10.02 -3.26 5.93
CA ALA A 198 10.81 -2.05 6.12
C ALA A 198 10.11 -0.89 5.40
N ALA A 199 10.03 0.26 6.06
CA ALA A 199 9.33 1.42 5.54
C ALA A 199 10.14 2.70 5.73
N GLU A 200 10.04 3.59 4.76
CA GLU A 200 10.75 4.87 4.75
C GLU A 200 9.87 6.00 4.24
N PHE A 201 10.19 7.22 4.68
CA PHE A 201 9.56 8.48 4.29
C PHE A 201 10.57 9.39 3.60
N ASP A 202 10.11 10.27 2.71
CA ASP A 202 10.94 11.23 1.96
C ASP A 202 11.45 12.41 2.80
N ARG A 203 10.91 12.57 4.01
CA ARG A 203 11.28 13.65 4.94
C ARG A 203 11.29 13.17 6.39
N PRO A 204 11.98 13.86 7.29
CA PRO A 204 11.97 13.51 8.70
C PRO A 204 10.61 13.84 9.33
N SER A 205 10.15 12.97 10.20
CA SER A 205 9.07 13.31 11.12
C SER A 205 9.56 14.27 12.19
N GLU A 206 8.73 15.22 12.57
CA GLU A 206 8.98 16.11 13.71
C GLU A 206 8.72 15.37 15.01
N PHE A 207 7.64 14.58 15.04
CA PHE A 207 7.30 13.71 16.18
C PHE A 207 7.10 12.28 15.68
N ASN A 208 7.59 11.33 16.45
CA ASN A 208 7.36 9.91 16.19
C ASN A 208 7.39 9.11 17.49
N GLY A 209 6.78 7.95 17.43
CA GLY A 209 6.74 7.03 18.55
C GLY A 209 5.88 5.81 18.26
N THR A 210 5.49 5.13 19.33
CA THR A 210 4.69 3.92 19.25
C THR A 210 3.36 4.10 19.98
N TRP A 211 2.44 3.20 19.68
CA TRP A 211 1.21 3.04 20.46
C TRP A 211 0.99 1.56 20.78
N LYS A 212 0.32 1.31 21.91
CA LYS A 212 -0.12 -0.02 22.31
C LYS A 212 -1.40 0.07 23.14
N GLY A 213 -2.44 -0.67 22.71
CA GLY A 213 -3.76 -0.52 23.35
C GLY A 213 -4.16 0.96 23.34
N ASN A 214 -4.61 1.47 24.46
CA ASN A 214 -5.10 2.85 24.58
C ASN A 214 -3.99 3.88 24.92
N LYS A 215 -2.71 3.53 24.77
CA LYS A 215 -1.60 4.39 25.16
C LYS A 215 -0.73 4.77 23.98
N LEU A 216 -0.46 6.07 23.83
CA LEU A 216 0.64 6.61 23.04
C LEU A 216 1.93 6.60 23.86
N SER A 217 3.06 6.49 23.16
CA SER A 217 4.38 6.47 23.78
C SER A 217 5.41 7.08 22.84
N THR A 218 6.41 7.74 23.39
CA THR A 218 7.60 8.19 22.66
C THR A 218 8.68 7.10 22.55
N LYS A 219 8.42 5.91 23.08
CA LYS A 219 9.30 4.75 22.91
C LYS A 219 9.47 4.42 21.44
N LYS A 220 10.64 3.90 21.08
CA LYS A 220 10.98 3.55 19.70
C LYS A 220 10.46 2.20 19.25
N SER A 221 10.09 1.31 20.17
CA SER A 221 9.60 -0.03 19.83
C SER A 221 8.31 -0.39 20.56
N SER A 222 7.51 -1.26 19.93
CA SER A 222 6.30 -1.85 20.50
C SER A 222 6.16 -3.30 20.06
N VAL A 223 5.54 -4.13 20.88
CA VAL A 223 5.38 -5.57 20.64
C VAL A 223 3.95 -6.05 20.89
N GLY A 224 3.55 -7.10 20.17
CA GLY A 224 2.30 -7.83 20.37
C GLY A 224 1.07 -7.12 19.79
N LYS A 225 -0.10 -7.64 20.17
CA LYS A 225 -1.39 -7.19 19.62
C LYS A 225 -1.70 -5.73 19.97
N ASN A 226 -2.52 -5.08 19.13
CA ASN A 226 -3.00 -3.71 19.28
C ASN A 226 -1.82 -2.73 19.43
N SER A 227 -0.88 -2.79 18.50
CA SER A 227 0.33 -1.97 18.53
C SER A 227 0.69 -1.46 17.13
N GLY A 228 1.55 -0.45 17.11
CA GLY A 228 2.07 0.15 15.90
C GLY A 228 2.93 1.37 16.19
N VAL A 229 3.20 2.13 15.14
CA VAL A 229 3.99 3.36 15.18
C VAL A 229 3.20 4.53 14.58
N TYR A 230 3.64 5.74 14.89
CA TYR A 230 3.16 6.95 14.26
C TYR A 230 4.32 7.88 13.92
N PHE A 231 4.14 8.63 12.83
CA PHE A 231 5.07 9.66 12.37
C PHE A 231 4.26 10.91 12.03
N THR A 232 4.57 12.02 12.70
CA THR A 232 3.95 13.32 12.45
C THR A 232 4.95 14.22 11.75
N PHE A 233 4.54 14.75 10.63
CA PHE A 233 5.36 15.59 9.75
C PHE A 233 4.86 17.03 9.79
N ASN A 234 5.76 18.00 9.77
CA ASN A 234 5.41 19.36 9.43
C ASN A 234 5.03 19.43 7.95
N THR A 235 3.88 19.97 7.65
CA THR A 235 3.31 20.05 6.29
C THR A 235 3.04 21.47 5.84
N ASP A 236 3.56 22.48 6.55
CA ASP A 236 3.36 23.91 6.21
C ASP A 236 3.94 24.26 4.85
N ASP A 237 5.18 23.83 4.58
CA ASP A 237 5.90 24.20 3.33
C ASP A 237 5.46 23.35 2.16
N ILE A 238 5.46 22.03 2.35
CA ILE A 238 5.13 21.03 1.34
C ILE A 238 4.11 20.10 1.95
N GLY A 239 2.84 20.29 1.65
CA GLY A 239 1.73 19.48 2.16
C GLY A 239 1.77 17.99 1.79
N LYS A 240 2.92 17.45 1.38
CA LYS A 240 3.06 16.08 0.85
C LYS A 240 4.08 15.28 1.65
N VAL A 241 3.75 14.01 1.89
CA VAL A 241 4.66 13.01 2.43
C VAL A 241 4.63 11.79 1.50
N ASN A 242 5.79 11.39 0.99
CA ASN A 242 5.92 10.14 0.26
C ASN A 242 6.36 9.03 1.22
N TYR A 243 5.74 7.89 1.06
CA TYR A 243 5.94 6.70 1.86
C TYR A 243 6.25 5.52 0.95
N ARG A 244 7.22 4.71 1.33
CA ARG A 244 7.54 3.46 0.66
C ARG A 244 7.68 2.35 1.70
N ILE A 245 7.14 1.19 1.37
CA ILE A 245 7.17 0.00 2.21
C ILE A 245 7.48 -1.21 1.36
N ALA A 246 8.44 -2.03 1.77
CA ALA A 246 8.65 -3.34 1.18
C ALA A 246 8.39 -4.44 2.19
N ILE A 247 7.97 -5.58 1.70
CA ILE A 247 7.68 -6.77 2.52
C ILE A 247 8.59 -7.94 2.17
N SER A 248 8.69 -8.86 3.13
CA SER A 248 9.35 -10.15 2.97
C SER A 248 8.68 -11.18 3.86
N TYR A 249 8.61 -12.42 3.40
CA TYR A 249 8.23 -13.58 4.24
C TYR A 249 9.45 -14.29 4.84
N VAL A 250 10.65 -13.71 4.71
CA VAL A 250 11.91 -14.30 5.17
C VAL A 250 12.45 -13.59 6.40
N SER A 251 12.76 -12.27 6.29
CA SER A 251 13.33 -11.48 7.38
C SER A 251 13.14 -9.98 7.17
N ILE A 252 13.40 -9.17 8.21
CA ILE A 252 13.46 -7.70 8.13
C ILE A 252 14.58 -7.26 7.18
N GLU A 253 15.76 -7.89 7.25
CA GLU A 253 16.89 -7.61 6.38
C GLU A 253 16.52 -7.79 4.91
N ASN A 254 15.81 -8.88 4.58
CA ASN A 254 15.34 -9.12 3.23
C ASN A 254 14.26 -8.11 2.80
N ALA A 255 13.41 -7.64 3.70
CA ALA A 255 12.48 -6.54 3.41
C ALA A 255 13.24 -5.23 3.09
N LYS A 256 14.33 -4.90 3.82
CA LYS A 256 15.22 -3.78 3.51
C LYS A 256 15.90 -3.93 2.15
N GLU A 257 16.38 -5.12 1.83
CA GLU A 257 16.96 -5.41 0.50
C GLU A 257 15.93 -5.22 -0.62
N ASN A 258 14.70 -5.69 -0.44
CA ASN A 258 13.61 -5.48 -1.37
C ASN A 258 13.30 -3.99 -1.55
N LEU A 259 13.24 -3.24 -0.46
CA LEU A 259 13.02 -1.79 -0.50
C LEU A 259 14.13 -1.08 -1.29
N LYS A 260 15.40 -1.38 -1.00
CA LYS A 260 16.57 -0.81 -1.67
C LYS A 260 16.63 -1.20 -3.16
N ALA A 261 16.30 -2.44 -3.48
CA ALA A 261 16.36 -2.93 -4.86
C ALA A 261 15.29 -2.31 -5.76
N GLU A 262 14.08 -2.14 -5.22
CA GLU A 262 12.93 -1.72 -6.02
C GLU A 262 12.59 -0.23 -5.91
N ASN A 263 13.01 0.43 -4.83
CA ASN A 263 12.72 1.84 -4.56
C ASN A 263 14.01 2.65 -4.42
N LYS A 264 14.68 2.87 -5.54
CA LYS A 264 15.97 3.61 -5.58
C LYS A 264 15.82 5.13 -5.38
N SER A 265 14.63 5.66 -5.62
CA SER A 265 14.29 7.07 -5.42
C SER A 265 12.98 7.19 -4.65
N VAL A 266 12.68 8.40 -4.13
CA VAL A 266 11.41 8.66 -3.43
C VAL A 266 10.41 9.36 -4.36
N ASN A 267 10.61 9.27 -5.67
CA ASN A 267 9.76 9.91 -6.66
C ASN A 267 8.56 9.03 -7.01
N PHE A 268 7.40 9.33 -6.44
CA PHE A 268 6.14 8.61 -6.68
C PHE A 268 5.79 8.51 -8.17
N ASP A 269 5.94 9.58 -8.92
CA ASP A 269 5.50 9.64 -10.32
C ASP A 269 6.36 8.74 -11.23
N GLU A 270 7.63 8.53 -10.86
CA GLU A 270 8.50 7.57 -11.53
C GLU A 270 8.00 6.13 -11.36
N TYR A 271 7.65 5.72 -10.13
CA TYR A 271 7.10 4.39 -9.86
C TYR A 271 5.75 4.18 -10.54
N LYS A 272 4.86 5.17 -10.49
CA LYS A 272 3.60 5.11 -11.22
C LYS A 272 3.82 4.86 -12.71
N LYS A 273 4.78 5.57 -13.33
CA LYS A 273 5.13 5.38 -14.74
C LYS A 273 5.68 3.98 -15.01
N GLN A 274 6.61 3.49 -14.18
CA GLN A 274 7.17 2.14 -14.32
C GLN A 274 6.09 1.06 -14.24
N THR A 275 5.19 1.15 -13.26
CA THR A 275 4.11 0.18 -13.08
C THR A 275 3.09 0.23 -14.21
N SER A 276 2.84 1.39 -14.80
CA SER A 276 1.90 1.52 -15.93
C SER A 276 2.45 0.98 -17.26
N GLN A 277 3.73 0.65 -17.33
CA GLN A 277 4.39 0.10 -18.53
C GLN A 277 4.47 -1.44 -18.55
N VAL A 278 4.01 -2.09 -17.49
CA VAL A 278 3.98 -3.54 -17.34
C VAL A 278 2.62 -4.10 -17.72
#